data_3623b89c55e78fb498f91a6a4b15636c
#
_entry.id   3623b89c55e78fb498f91a6a4b15636c
#
_cell.length_a   1.000
_cell.length_b   1.000
_cell.length_c   1.000
_cell.angle_alpha   90.00
_cell.angle_beta   90.00
_cell.angle_gamma   90.00
#
_symmetry.space_group_name_H-M   'P 1'
#
loop_
_entity.id
_entity.type
_entity.pdbx_description
1 polymer ?
#
loop_
_entity_poly.entity_id
_entity_poly.type
_entity_poly.pdbx_seq_one_letter_code
_entity_poly.pdbx_strand_id
1 'polypeptide(L)'
;MKFLIITKKHIMLAIVAVLAVVGITVGSVSAFANNDRKLPIYCVETDKKQIAISFDAAWGNDDTQTLIDILKEYDVPATFFVVGSWVDKYPESVKALSDAGHQIQNHSNTHPHMPQLSKEQMRDEIESCNKKIEAITGVCPTLHRPPYGDYDNALIETLDSLNMSTIQWSVDSLDWKDSATADSICKRVTSKVCPGSIVLVHTDADHTPEALPTILKCLKDEGYEFVFISDLIYKDNYEIKHDGTQCKIKDAAE
;
A
#
# COMPACT_ATOMS: atom_id res chain seq x y z
N MET A 1 -17.82 47.90 54.09
CA MET A 1 -17.65 46.66 53.31
C MET A 1 -18.97 46.22 52.75
N LYS A 2 -19.15 46.15 51.42
CA LYS A 2 -20.39 45.65 50.82
C LYS A 2 -20.22 44.14 50.63
N PHE A 3 -21.02 43.34 51.31
CA PHE A 3 -21.04 41.89 51.15
C PHE A 3 -21.81 41.53 49.86
N LEU A 4 -21.16 40.79 48.98
CA LEU A 4 -21.80 40.28 47.77
C LEU A 4 -22.67 39.04 48.17
N ILE A 5 -23.99 39.18 48.14
CA ILE A 5 -24.90 38.06 48.46
C ILE A 5 -25.03 37.19 47.18
N ILE A 6 -24.33 36.06 47.17
CA ILE A 6 -24.45 35.05 46.09
C ILE A 6 -25.76 34.29 46.30
N THR A 7 -26.73 34.47 45.43
CA THR A 7 -27.98 33.75 45.43
C THR A 7 -27.92 32.45 44.59
N LYS A 8 -28.83 31.49 44.85
CA LYS A 8 -28.93 30.26 44.04
C LYS A 8 -29.03 30.55 42.54
N LYS A 9 -29.66 31.69 42.17
CA LYS A 9 -29.69 32.14 40.73
C LYS A 9 -28.32 32.47 40.18
N HIS A 10 -27.44 33.10 40.90
CA HIS A 10 -26.07 33.42 40.44
C HIS A 10 -25.23 32.15 40.28
N ILE A 11 -25.43 31.17 41.20
CA ILE A 11 -24.74 29.87 41.08
C ILE A 11 -25.24 29.11 39.84
N MET A 12 -26.54 29.08 39.60
CA MET A 12 -27.12 28.41 38.43
C MET A 12 -26.68 29.06 37.10
N LEU A 13 -26.62 30.40 37.06
CA LEU A 13 -26.11 31.13 35.88
C LEU A 13 -24.63 30.82 35.62
N ALA A 14 -23.81 30.73 36.66
CA ALA A 14 -22.39 30.39 36.54
C ALA A 14 -22.21 28.94 36.01
N ILE A 15 -23.02 27.98 36.50
CA ILE A 15 -22.99 26.59 36.01
C ILE A 15 -23.40 26.53 34.55
N VAL A 16 -24.46 27.24 34.15
CA VAL A 16 -24.89 27.28 32.74
C VAL A 16 -23.81 27.90 31.83
N ALA A 17 -23.17 28.98 32.30
CA ALA A 17 -22.07 29.62 31.56
C ALA A 17 -20.86 28.68 31.41
N VAL A 18 -20.48 27.94 32.45
CA VAL A 18 -19.41 26.95 32.40
C VAL A 18 -19.76 25.80 31.46
N LEU A 19 -20.98 25.28 31.52
CA LEU A 19 -21.42 24.22 30.59
C LEU A 19 -21.49 24.71 29.16
N ALA A 20 -21.85 25.95 28.88
CA ALA A 20 -21.83 26.55 27.56
C ALA A 20 -20.39 26.69 27.02
N VAL A 21 -19.45 27.13 27.87
CA VAL A 21 -18.02 27.21 27.48
C VAL A 21 -17.41 25.83 27.22
N VAL A 22 -17.72 24.84 28.08
CA VAL A 22 -17.27 23.45 27.88
C VAL A 22 -17.90 22.86 26.63
N GLY A 23 -19.19 23.10 26.38
CA GLY A 23 -19.87 22.65 25.15
C GLY A 23 -19.26 23.26 23.87
N ILE A 24 -18.88 24.54 23.91
CA ILE A 24 -18.24 25.23 22.78
C ILE A 24 -16.82 24.69 22.58
N THR A 25 -16.06 24.46 23.65
CA THR A 25 -14.67 23.92 23.51
C THR A 25 -14.66 22.48 23.04
N VAL A 26 -15.54 21.62 23.54
CA VAL A 26 -15.68 20.24 23.09
C VAL A 26 -16.19 20.18 21.63
N GLY A 27 -17.19 21.02 21.29
CA GLY A 27 -17.69 21.13 19.91
C GLY A 27 -16.63 21.66 18.95
N SER A 28 -15.80 22.63 19.35
CA SER A 28 -14.71 23.17 18.53
C SER A 28 -13.59 22.16 18.33
N VAL A 29 -13.21 21.40 19.36
CA VAL A 29 -12.19 20.34 19.25
C VAL A 29 -12.69 19.21 18.33
N SER A 30 -13.97 18.86 18.39
CA SER A 30 -14.56 17.86 17.48
C SER A 30 -14.69 18.37 16.04
N ALA A 31 -14.88 19.68 15.83
CA ALA A 31 -14.95 20.28 14.49
C ALA A 31 -13.56 20.44 13.83
N PHE A 32 -12.48 20.50 14.63
CA PHE A 32 -11.09 20.52 14.12
C PHE A 32 -10.43 19.14 14.05
N ALA A 33 -11.09 18.09 14.54
CA ALA A 33 -10.73 16.71 14.20
C ALA A 33 -11.32 16.36 12.81
N ASN A 34 -11.08 17.21 11.82
CA ASN A 34 -11.22 16.84 10.44
C ASN A 34 -10.11 15.79 10.20
N ASN A 35 -10.54 14.56 10.08
CA ASN A 35 -9.65 13.43 9.93
C ASN A 35 -9.13 13.42 8.48
N ASP A 36 -8.23 14.37 8.15
CA ASP A 36 -7.52 14.45 6.86
C ASP A 36 -6.52 13.29 6.72
N ARG A 37 -6.93 12.09 7.17
CA ARG A 37 -6.10 10.90 7.02
C ARG A 37 -6.00 10.56 5.53
N LYS A 38 -4.82 10.77 4.97
CA LYS A 38 -4.49 10.30 3.64
C LYS A 38 -4.37 8.77 3.67
N LEU A 39 -4.79 8.14 2.59
CA LEU A 39 -4.78 6.70 2.46
C LEU A 39 -3.97 6.30 1.22
N PRO A 40 -3.21 5.20 1.28
CA PRO A 40 -2.62 4.57 0.11
C PRO A 40 -3.68 3.83 -0.70
N ILE A 41 -3.30 3.37 -1.90
CA ILE A 41 -4.17 2.59 -2.78
C ILE A 41 -4.09 1.12 -2.36
N TYR A 42 -5.24 0.55 -1.94
CA TYR A 42 -5.37 -0.87 -1.59
C TYR A 42 -5.93 -1.71 -2.73
N CYS A 43 -6.84 -1.13 -3.51
CA CYS A 43 -7.44 -1.70 -4.69
C CYS A 43 -8.02 -0.58 -5.57
N VAL A 44 -8.52 -0.95 -6.73
CA VAL A 44 -9.09 -0.02 -7.71
C VAL A 44 -10.54 -0.38 -8.02
N GLU A 45 -11.44 0.60 -8.02
CA GLU A 45 -12.81 0.40 -8.50
C GLU A 45 -12.80 0.32 -10.02
N THR A 46 -13.14 -0.84 -10.56
CA THR A 46 -13.19 -1.09 -12.00
C THR A 46 -14.23 -2.16 -12.34
N ASP A 47 -14.88 -2.02 -13.48
CA ASP A 47 -15.81 -3.03 -14.03
C ASP A 47 -15.05 -4.13 -14.82
N LYS A 48 -13.77 -3.92 -15.13
CA LYS A 48 -12.94 -4.89 -15.82
C LYS A 48 -12.47 -5.94 -14.84
N LYS A 49 -12.47 -7.21 -15.25
CA LYS A 49 -11.85 -8.31 -14.48
C LYS A 49 -10.31 -8.23 -14.54
N GLN A 50 -9.75 -7.08 -14.18
CA GLN A 50 -8.32 -6.85 -14.09
C GLN A 50 -7.88 -6.85 -12.63
N ILE A 51 -6.74 -7.49 -12.37
CA ILE A 51 -6.10 -7.61 -11.06
C ILE A 51 -4.59 -7.47 -11.21
N ALA A 52 -3.89 -7.16 -10.13
CA ALA A 52 -2.45 -7.16 -10.11
C ALA A 52 -1.91 -8.15 -9.07
N ILE A 53 -0.90 -8.95 -9.45
CA ILE A 53 -0.12 -9.71 -8.48
C ILE A 53 1.19 -8.99 -8.22
N SER A 54 1.58 -8.92 -6.96
CA SER A 54 2.79 -8.22 -6.55
C SER A 54 3.54 -8.97 -5.47
N PHE A 55 4.86 -8.84 -5.52
CA PHE A 55 5.80 -9.51 -4.65
C PHE A 55 6.60 -8.47 -3.85
N ASP A 56 6.72 -8.68 -2.54
CA ASP A 56 7.68 -7.94 -1.72
C ASP A 56 8.96 -8.77 -1.59
N ALA A 57 10.11 -8.17 -1.93
CA ALA A 57 11.42 -8.81 -1.92
C ALA A 57 12.34 -8.10 -0.91
N ALA A 58 12.54 -8.73 0.25
CA ALA A 58 13.24 -8.12 1.38
C ALA A 58 14.37 -9.01 1.97
N TRP A 59 14.34 -10.34 1.77
CA TRP A 59 15.30 -11.23 2.44
C TRP A 59 16.06 -12.15 1.48
N GLY A 60 15.59 -13.32 1.13
CA GLY A 60 16.30 -14.26 0.26
C GLY A 60 16.00 -14.07 -1.22
N ASN A 61 16.59 -14.90 -2.08
CA ASN A 61 16.38 -14.86 -3.53
C ASN A 61 16.41 -16.24 -4.19
N ASP A 62 16.34 -17.31 -3.40
CA ASP A 62 16.54 -18.68 -3.90
C ASP A 62 15.43 -19.12 -4.87
N ASP A 63 14.25 -18.51 -4.78
CA ASP A 63 13.09 -18.79 -5.63
C ASP A 63 12.96 -17.86 -6.86
N THR A 64 13.80 -16.82 -7.00
CA THR A 64 13.65 -15.79 -8.04
C THR A 64 13.47 -16.36 -9.44
N GLN A 65 14.33 -17.29 -9.85
CA GLN A 65 14.22 -17.90 -11.18
C GLN A 65 12.96 -18.75 -11.32
N THR A 66 12.59 -19.48 -10.27
CA THR A 66 11.36 -20.29 -10.26
C THR A 66 10.11 -19.41 -10.43
N LEU A 67 10.06 -18.26 -9.75
CA LEU A 67 8.95 -17.30 -9.91
C LEU A 67 8.89 -16.73 -11.31
N ILE A 68 10.03 -16.35 -11.90
CA ILE A 68 10.12 -15.89 -13.30
C ILE A 68 9.58 -16.95 -14.27
N ASP A 69 10.00 -18.20 -14.10
CA ASP A 69 9.61 -19.30 -14.99
C ASP A 69 8.09 -19.57 -14.89
N ILE A 70 7.52 -19.57 -13.67
CA ILE A 70 6.10 -19.73 -13.46
C ILE A 70 5.31 -18.57 -14.08
N LEU A 71 5.69 -17.32 -13.78
CA LEU A 71 5.00 -16.15 -14.32
C LEU A 71 5.04 -16.12 -15.85
N LYS A 72 6.15 -16.55 -16.45
CA LYS A 72 6.31 -16.69 -17.90
C LYS A 72 5.44 -17.81 -18.46
N GLU A 73 5.38 -18.99 -17.83
CA GLU A 73 4.54 -20.11 -18.25
C GLU A 73 3.06 -19.72 -18.34
N TYR A 74 2.60 -18.92 -17.38
CA TYR A 74 1.23 -18.44 -17.34
C TYR A 74 1.01 -17.12 -18.08
N ASP A 75 2.04 -16.52 -18.70
CA ASP A 75 1.96 -15.21 -19.35
C ASP A 75 1.33 -14.17 -18.43
N VAL A 76 1.93 -13.97 -17.24
CA VAL A 76 1.44 -13.07 -16.19
C VAL A 76 2.48 -11.99 -15.88
N PRO A 77 2.17 -10.71 -16.12
CA PRO A 77 2.98 -9.59 -15.66
C PRO A 77 2.85 -9.44 -14.14
N ALA A 78 3.95 -9.11 -13.46
CA ALA A 78 3.98 -8.92 -12.02
C ALA A 78 4.76 -7.66 -11.63
N THR A 79 4.42 -7.09 -10.46
CA THR A 79 5.10 -5.95 -9.87
C THR A 79 5.88 -6.39 -8.64
N PHE A 80 7.19 -6.16 -8.62
CA PHE A 80 8.08 -6.50 -7.51
C PHE A 80 8.47 -5.23 -6.75
N PHE A 81 8.14 -5.15 -5.48
CA PHE A 81 8.60 -4.11 -4.57
C PHE A 81 9.86 -4.60 -3.86
N VAL A 82 11.00 -4.01 -4.17
CA VAL A 82 12.29 -4.50 -3.70
C VAL A 82 12.91 -3.53 -2.69
N VAL A 83 13.50 -4.08 -1.63
CA VAL A 83 14.26 -3.30 -0.64
C VAL A 83 15.64 -2.97 -1.21
N GLY A 84 16.13 -1.75 -1.03
CA GLY A 84 17.42 -1.30 -1.55
C GLY A 84 18.62 -2.14 -1.06
N SER A 85 18.57 -2.63 0.18
CA SER A 85 19.58 -3.59 0.68
C SER A 85 19.51 -4.96 0.00
N TRP A 86 18.33 -5.38 -0.44
CA TRP A 86 18.14 -6.58 -1.25
C TRP A 86 18.67 -6.37 -2.67
N VAL A 87 18.48 -5.18 -3.24
CA VAL A 87 19.06 -4.78 -4.54
C VAL A 87 20.58 -4.83 -4.51
N ASP A 88 21.22 -4.32 -3.44
CA ASP A 88 22.67 -4.36 -3.27
C ASP A 88 23.19 -5.80 -3.16
N LYS A 89 22.43 -6.66 -2.48
CA LYS A 89 22.83 -8.05 -2.23
C LYS A 89 22.61 -8.96 -3.43
N TYR A 90 21.55 -8.71 -4.20
CA TYR A 90 21.10 -9.58 -5.28
C TYR A 90 20.83 -8.81 -6.60
N PRO A 91 21.80 -8.04 -7.12
CA PRO A 91 21.60 -7.23 -8.32
C PRO A 91 21.24 -8.07 -9.55
N GLU A 92 21.73 -9.31 -9.64
CA GLU A 92 21.41 -10.22 -10.74
C GLU A 92 19.94 -10.67 -10.71
N SER A 93 19.35 -10.84 -9.51
CA SER A 93 17.93 -11.15 -9.37
C SER A 93 17.06 -9.98 -9.83
N VAL A 94 17.42 -8.75 -9.45
CA VAL A 94 16.74 -7.53 -9.93
C VAL A 94 16.79 -7.44 -11.45
N LYS A 95 17.99 -7.68 -12.01
CA LYS A 95 18.18 -7.66 -13.47
C LYS A 95 17.35 -8.75 -14.15
N ALA A 96 17.36 -9.98 -13.64
CA ALA A 96 16.61 -11.10 -14.21
C ALA A 96 15.10 -10.84 -14.22
N LEU A 97 14.54 -10.32 -13.12
CA LEU A 97 13.13 -9.93 -13.02
C LEU A 97 12.77 -8.83 -14.04
N SER A 98 13.63 -7.82 -14.16
CA SER A 98 13.44 -6.72 -15.13
C SER A 98 13.56 -7.21 -16.58
N ASP A 99 14.57 -8.04 -16.90
CA ASP A 99 14.77 -8.61 -18.24
C ASP A 99 13.63 -9.55 -18.65
N ALA A 100 12.98 -10.21 -17.67
CA ALA A 100 11.78 -11.01 -17.87
C ALA A 100 10.52 -10.17 -18.11
N GLY A 101 10.63 -8.85 -18.05
CA GLY A 101 9.53 -7.91 -18.32
C GLY A 101 8.67 -7.57 -17.11
N HIS A 102 9.08 -7.93 -15.90
CA HIS A 102 8.37 -7.53 -14.68
C HIS A 102 8.72 -6.11 -14.25
N GLN A 103 7.81 -5.43 -13.55
CA GLN A 103 8.06 -4.10 -13.01
C GLN A 103 8.78 -4.20 -11.66
N ILE A 104 9.86 -3.42 -11.51
CA ILE A 104 10.60 -3.30 -10.26
C ILE A 104 10.26 -1.96 -9.62
N GLN A 105 9.77 -2.00 -8.39
CA GLN A 105 9.27 -0.85 -7.66
C GLN A 105 9.89 -0.78 -6.25
N ASN A 106 9.65 0.32 -5.54
CA ASN A 106 10.36 0.69 -4.32
C ASN A 106 9.69 0.11 -3.06
N HIS A 107 10.50 -0.55 -2.19
CA HIS A 107 10.09 -1.00 -0.86
C HIS A 107 10.99 -0.42 0.26
N SER A 108 11.41 0.85 0.15
CA SER A 108 12.41 1.53 0.97
C SER A 108 13.84 1.00 0.76
N ASN A 109 14.83 1.68 1.35
CA ASN A 109 16.23 1.28 1.22
C ASN A 109 16.64 0.21 2.24
N THR A 110 16.18 0.31 3.50
CA THR A 110 16.60 -0.57 4.61
C THR A 110 15.45 -1.24 5.35
N HIS A 111 14.22 -1.14 4.84
CA HIS A 111 13.01 -1.74 5.40
C HIS A 111 12.65 -1.25 6.82
N PRO A 112 12.67 0.06 7.11
CA PRO A 112 12.31 0.58 8.43
C PRO A 112 10.79 0.74 8.59
N HIS A 113 10.33 0.96 9.83
CA HIS A 113 9.01 1.52 10.09
C HIS A 113 8.99 2.98 9.68
N MET A 114 8.55 3.27 8.46
CA MET A 114 8.61 4.61 7.84
C MET A 114 8.03 5.74 8.72
N PRO A 115 6.88 5.57 9.41
CA PRO A 115 6.33 6.62 10.28
C PRO A 115 7.19 7.00 11.49
N GLN A 116 8.24 6.21 11.81
CA GLN A 116 9.17 6.52 12.89
C GLN A 116 10.32 7.44 12.43
N LEU A 117 10.39 7.73 11.14
CA LEU A 117 11.44 8.55 10.52
C LEU A 117 11.00 10.01 10.38
N SER A 118 11.98 10.92 10.33
CA SER A 118 11.73 12.29 9.86
C SER A 118 11.44 12.30 8.35
N LYS A 119 10.79 13.36 7.85
CA LYS A 119 10.52 13.50 6.40
C LYS A 119 11.80 13.44 5.55
N GLU A 120 12.92 13.95 6.06
CA GLU A 120 14.24 13.86 5.39
C GLU A 120 14.71 12.42 5.32
N GLN A 121 14.63 11.68 6.43
CA GLN A 121 14.99 10.26 6.45
C GLN A 121 14.07 9.41 5.57
N MET A 122 12.75 9.69 5.56
CA MET A 122 11.82 9.03 4.63
C MET A 122 12.24 9.25 3.18
N ARG A 123 12.59 10.50 2.82
CA ARG A 123 13.06 10.83 1.48
C ARG A 123 14.36 10.10 1.13
N ASP A 124 15.32 10.07 2.04
CA ASP A 124 16.60 9.36 1.83
C ASP A 124 16.38 7.85 1.60
N GLU A 125 15.49 7.22 2.37
CA GLU A 125 15.10 5.81 2.19
C GLU A 125 14.49 5.56 0.80
N ILE A 126 13.61 6.45 0.34
CA ILE A 126 12.93 6.32 -0.94
C ILE A 126 13.92 6.57 -2.10
N GLU A 127 14.61 7.72 -2.08
CA GLU A 127 15.50 8.11 -3.18
C GLU A 127 16.72 7.20 -3.32
N SER A 128 17.26 6.70 -2.20
CA SER A 128 18.39 5.75 -2.23
C SER A 128 17.99 4.44 -2.88
N CYS A 129 16.81 3.91 -2.56
CA CYS A 129 16.28 2.71 -3.20
C CYS A 129 16.01 2.94 -4.69
N ASN A 130 15.36 4.08 -5.05
CA ASN A 130 15.11 4.43 -6.45
C ASN A 130 16.40 4.45 -7.28
N LYS A 131 17.45 5.09 -6.80
CA LYS A 131 18.75 5.17 -7.49
C LYS A 131 19.35 3.79 -7.75
N LYS A 132 19.25 2.88 -6.78
CA LYS A 132 19.77 1.51 -6.92
C LYS A 132 18.99 0.72 -7.97
N ILE A 133 17.66 0.79 -7.93
CA ILE A 133 16.80 0.13 -8.91
C ILE A 133 17.06 0.69 -10.30
N GLU A 134 17.05 2.01 -10.47
CA GLU A 134 17.28 2.69 -11.74
C GLU A 134 18.65 2.36 -12.33
N ALA A 135 19.69 2.22 -11.52
CA ALA A 135 21.04 1.88 -11.97
C ALA A 135 21.11 0.48 -12.63
N ILE A 136 20.23 -0.44 -12.26
CA ILE A 136 20.19 -1.82 -12.82
C ILE A 136 19.19 -1.92 -13.96
N THR A 137 17.99 -1.36 -13.77
CA THR A 137 16.85 -1.54 -14.68
C THR A 137 16.76 -0.46 -15.77
N GLY A 138 17.41 0.69 -15.56
CA GLY A 138 17.26 1.88 -16.40
C GLY A 138 15.92 2.60 -16.22
N VAL A 139 15.07 2.16 -15.27
CA VAL A 139 13.73 2.73 -15.01
C VAL A 139 13.63 3.19 -13.57
N CYS A 140 13.27 4.46 -13.37
CA CYS A 140 13.01 5.00 -12.04
C CYS A 140 11.65 4.53 -11.52
N PRO A 141 11.56 3.97 -10.29
CA PRO A 141 10.29 3.59 -9.69
C PRO A 141 9.32 4.75 -9.53
N THR A 142 8.05 4.48 -9.74
CA THR A 142 6.94 5.43 -9.54
C THR A 142 5.94 4.98 -8.47
N LEU A 143 6.14 3.77 -7.95
CA LEU A 143 5.31 3.19 -6.90
C LEU A 143 6.18 2.88 -5.68
N HIS A 144 5.62 3.08 -4.51
CA HIS A 144 6.24 2.70 -3.24
C HIS A 144 5.26 1.90 -2.41
N ARG A 145 5.72 0.76 -1.89
CA ARG A 145 5.00 0.02 -0.86
C ARG A 145 5.71 0.21 0.47
N PRO A 146 5.02 0.76 1.48
CA PRO A 146 5.63 0.93 2.80
C PRO A 146 5.96 -0.42 3.46
N PRO A 147 7.16 -0.59 4.04
CA PRO A 147 7.47 -1.74 4.88
C PRO A 147 6.43 -1.99 5.97
N TYR A 148 6.11 -3.26 6.23
CA TYR A 148 5.09 -3.68 7.22
C TYR A 148 3.67 -3.18 6.95
N GLY A 149 3.43 -2.49 5.82
CA GLY A 149 2.20 -1.76 5.59
C GLY A 149 2.04 -0.49 6.45
N ASP A 150 3.10 -0.06 7.14
CA ASP A 150 3.08 1.10 8.04
C ASP A 150 3.20 2.41 7.26
N TYR A 151 2.22 3.29 7.45
CA TYR A 151 2.19 4.62 6.83
C TYR A 151 1.50 5.66 7.70
N ASP A 152 1.83 6.89 7.45
CA ASP A 152 1.15 8.08 7.96
C ASP A 152 1.02 9.14 6.85
N ASN A 153 0.40 10.26 7.19
CA ASN A 153 0.26 11.37 6.23
C ASN A 153 1.61 11.94 5.77
N ALA A 154 2.62 11.92 6.66
CA ALA A 154 3.93 12.47 6.34
C ALA A 154 4.64 11.64 5.25
N LEU A 155 4.50 10.32 5.31
CA LEU A 155 5.03 9.43 4.27
C LEU A 155 4.31 9.64 2.93
N ILE A 156 2.97 9.67 2.94
CA ILE A 156 2.20 9.87 1.71
C ILE A 156 2.55 11.22 1.07
N GLU A 157 2.62 12.31 1.86
CA GLU A 157 3.03 13.62 1.37
C GLU A 157 4.45 13.65 0.82
N THR A 158 5.36 12.89 1.43
CA THR A 158 6.73 12.76 0.93
C THR A 158 6.74 12.06 -0.42
N LEU A 159 6.00 10.96 -0.58
CA LEU A 159 5.85 10.23 -1.85
C LEU A 159 5.16 11.06 -2.93
N ASP A 160 4.07 11.77 -2.58
CA ASP A 160 3.39 12.72 -3.50
C ASP A 160 4.38 13.76 -4.04
N SER A 161 5.26 14.31 -3.16
CA SER A 161 6.29 15.30 -3.57
C SER A 161 7.36 14.73 -4.50
N LEU A 162 7.50 13.40 -4.56
CA LEU A 162 8.39 12.65 -5.45
C LEU A 162 7.66 12.10 -6.69
N ASN A 163 6.38 12.44 -6.87
CA ASN A 163 5.50 11.90 -7.91
C ASN A 163 5.40 10.36 -7.86
N MET A 164 5.38 9.80 -6.66
CA MET A 164 5.24 8.37 -6.41
C MET A 164 3.89 8.07 -5.75
N SER A 165 3.24 6.98 -6.17
CA SER A 165 2.01 6.51 -5.54
C SER A 165 2.32 5.54 -4.40
N THR A 166 1.59 5.67 -3.29
CA THR A 166 1.67 4.74 -2.16
C THR A 166 0.73 3.57 -2.39
N ILE A 167 1.27 2.35 -2.43
CA ILE A 167 0.55 1.12 -2.75
C ILE A 167 0.49 0.20 -1.54
N GLN A 168 -0.69 -0.31 -1.26
CA GLN A 168 -0.96 -1.39 -0.33
C GLN A 168 -1.49 -2.62 -1.08
N TRP A 169 -2.34 -3.42 -0.46
CA TRP A 169 -2.99 -4.61 -1.03
C TRP A 169 -4.38 -4.81 -0.44
N SER A 170 -5.27 -5.35 -1.23
CA SER A 170 -6.59 -5.79 -0.78
C SER A 170 -6.62 -7.29 -0.44
N VAL A 171 -5.68 -8.06 -0.99
CA VAL A 171 -5.56 -9.50 -0.75
C VAL A 171 -4.16 -9.84 -0.29
N ASP A 172 -4.02 -10.15 1.00
CA ASP A 172 -2.79 -10.65 1.60
C ASP A 172 -2.82 -12.18 1.57
N SER A 173 -1.83 -12.79 0.92
CA SER A 173 -1.68 -14.26 0.85
C SER A 173 -1.39 -14.89 2.21
N LEU A 174 -0.73 -14.16 3.12
CA LEU A 174 -0.14 -14.63 4.38
C LEU A 174 0.90 -15.75 4.19
N ASP A 175 1.56 -15.78 3.04
CA ASP A 175 2.58 -16.75 2.66
C ASP A 175 3.84 -16.71 3.55
N TRP A 176 4.11 -15.56 4.15
CA TRP A 176 5.20 -15.30 5.08
C TRP A 176 5.07 -15.96 6.47
N LYS A 177 3.91 -16.57 6.75
CA LYS A 177 3.67 -17.21 8.05
C LYS A 177 4.21 -18.64 8.07
N ASP A 178 4.87 -19.03 9.16
CA ASP A 178 5.37 -20.40 9.38
C ASP A 178 4.28 -21.47 9.23
N SER A 179 3.02 -21.09 9.46
CA SER A 179 1.85 -21.99 9.33
C SER A 179 1.23 -22.00 7.95
N ALA A 180 1.78 -21.24 6.99
CA ALA A 180 1.27 -21.23 5.63
C ALA A 180 1.53 -22.58 4.94
N THR A 181 0.61 -22.96 4.07
CA THR A 181 0.74 -24.09 3.15
C THR A 181 0.29 -23.64 1.78
N ALA A 182 0.75 -24.29 0.71
CA ALA A 182 0.34 -23.96 -0.65
C ALA A 182 -1.20 -23.91 -0.77
N ASP A 183 -1.91 -24.90 -0.20
CA ASP A 183 -3.38 -24.94 -0.20
C ASP A 183 -4.01 -23.75 0.52
N SER A 184 -3.47 -23.36 1.68
CA SER A 184 -3.98 -22.23 2.45
C SER A 184 -3.78 -20.89 1.73
N ILE A 185 -2.63 -20.72 1.09
CA ILE A 185 -2.31 -19.56 0.24
C ILE A 185 -3.26 -19.51 -0.96
N CYS A 186 -3.38 -20.59 -1.71
CA CYS A 186 -4.29 -20.69 -2.86
C CYS A 186 -5.73 -20.34 -2.49
N LYS A 187 -6.28 -21.02 -1.46
CA LYS A 187 -7.66 -20.79 -1.01
C LYS A 187 -7.87 -19.34 -0.57
N ARG A 188 -6.88 -18.76 0.14
CA ARG A 188 -6.98 -17.41 0.65
C ARG A 188 -7.01 -16.39 -0.48
N VAL A 189 -6.12 -16.51 -1.46
CA VAL A 189 -6.06 -15.59 -2.59
C VAL A 189 -7.31 -15.75 -3.47
N THR A 190 -7.59 -16.94 -3.96
CA THR A 190 -8.68 -17.17 -4.92
C THR A 190 -10.06 -16.82 -4.35
N SER A 191 -10.29 -17.01 -3.03
CA SER A 191 -11.57 -16.70 -2.41
C SER A 191 -11.82 -15.21 -2.13
N LYS A 192 -10.79 -14.34 -2.25
CA LYS A 192 -10.88 -12.92 -1.87
C LYS A 192 -10.70 -11.96 -3.03
N VAL A 193 -10.13 -12.44 -4.13
CA VAL A 193 -9.90 -11.61 -5.32
C VAL A 193 -11.23 -11.15 -5.91
N CYS A 194 -11.28 -9.87 -6.25
CA CYS A 194 -12.34 -9.24 -7.03
C CYS A 194 -11.72 -8.29 -8.05
N PRO A 195 -12.48 -7.78 -9.03
CA PRO A 195 -11.97 -6.78 -9.98
C PRO A 195 -11.28 -5.62 -9.27
N GLY A 196 -10.08 -5.24 -9.75
CA GLY A 196 -9.27 -4.19 -9.16
C GLY A 196 -8.43 -4.60 -7.96
N SER A 197 -8.43 -5.86 -7.55
CA SER A 197 -7.61 -6.35 -6.44
C SER A 197 -6.11 -6.23 -6.71
N ILE A 198 -5.37 -5.83 -5.69
CA ILE A 198 -3.91 -5.92 -5.61
C ILE A 198 -3.59 -7.06 -4.63
N VAL A 199 -2.94 -8.11 -5.13
CA VAL A 199 -2.55 -9.30 -4.35
C VAL A 199 -1.11 -9.13 -3.87
N LEU A 200 -0.88 -9.39 -2.58
CA LEU A 200 0.45 -9.45 -1.97
C LEU A 200 0.88 -10.90 -1.80
N VAL A 201 2.07 -11.21 -2.30
CA VAL A 201 2.88 -12.39 -1.99
C VAL A 201 4.33 -11.94 -1.76
N HIS A 202 5.20 -12.84 -1.29
CA HIS A 202 6.61 -12.54 -1.02
C HIS A 202 7.53 -13.45 -1.83
N THR A 203 8.73 -12.95 -2.14
CA THR A 203 9.82 -13.80 -2.61
C THR A 203 10.43 -14.54 -1.43
N ASP A 204 11.06 -15.68 -1.69
CA ASP A 204 11.72 -16.51 -0.67
C ASP A 204 10.78 -16.94 0.48
N ALA A 205 9.49 -17.07 0.18
CA ALA A 205 8.49 -17.64 1.07
C ALA A 205 8.28 -19.12 0.70
N ASP A 206 8.42 -20.02 1.68
CA ASP A 206 8.56 -21.47 1.50
C ASP A 206 7.56 -22.10 0.54
N HIS A 207 6.31 -21.63 0.53
CA HIS A 207 5.22 -22.25 -0.22
C HIS A 207 4.67 -21.39 -1.36
N THR A 208 5.22 -20.20 -1.60
CA THR A 208 4.76 -19.32 -2.69
C THR A 208 5.00 -19.92 -4.07
N PRO A 209 6.18 -20.49 -4.39
CA PRO A 209 6.40 -21.13 -5.69
C PRO A 209 5.47 -22.32 -5.94
N GLU A 210 5.11 -23.08 -4.90
CA GLU A 210 4.19 -24.21 -5.00
C GLU A 210 2.72 -23.77 -5.23
N ALA A 211 2.31 -22.68 -4.53
CA ALA A 211 0.94 -22.16 -4.60
C ALA A 211 0.65 -21.39 -5.91
N LEU A 212 1.65 -20.69 -6.43
CA LEU A 212 1.50 -19.72 -7.51
C LEU A 212 0.87 -20.30 -8.78
N PRO A 213 1.29 -21.46 -9.32
CA PRO A 213 0.67 -22.05 -10.52
C PRO A 213 -0.83 -22.24 -10.39
N THR A 214 -1.27 -22.75 -9.23
CA THR A 214 -2.71 -22.98 -8.96
C THR A 214 -3.47 -21.67 -8.88
N ILE A 215 -2.92 -20.65 -8.21
CA ILE A 215 -3.52 -19.32 -8.10
C ILE A 215 -3.71 -18.71 -9.49
N LEU A 216 -2.64 -18.67 -10.29
CA LEU A 216 -2.66 -18.06 -11.61
C LEU A 216 -3.66 -18.77 -12.54
N LYS A 217 -3.63 -20.12 -12.54
CA LYS A 217 -4.58 -20.91 -13.34
C LYS A 217 -6.02 -20.66 -12.94
N CYS A 218 -6.35 -20.75 -11.65
CA CYS A 218 -7.73 -20.56 -11.18
C CYS A 218 -8.26 -19.16 -11.54
N LEU A 219 -7.49 -18.11 -11.32
CA LEU A 219 -7.93 -16.75 -11.59
C LEU A 219 -8.06 -16.48 -13.10
N LYS A 220 -7.17 -17.03 -13.93
CA LYS A 220 -7.32 -16.98 -15.40
C LYS A 220 -8.55 -17.75 -15.89
N ASP A 221 -8.82 -18.93 -15.34
CA ASP A 221 -10.01 -19.73 -15.68
C ASP A 221 -11.31 -19.00 -15.28
N GLU A 222 -11.28 -18.18 -14.22
CA GLU A 222 -12.37 -17.29 -13.82
C GLU A 222 -12.49 -16.03 -14.70
N GLY A 223 -11.58 -15.86 -15.64
CA GLY A 223 -11.55 -14.74 -16.61
C GLY A 223 -10.90 -13.46 -16.10
N TYR A 224 -10.07 -13.55 -15.07
CA TYR A 224 -9.25 -12.41 -14.66
C TYR A 224 -8.06 -12.21 -15.59
N GLU A 225 -7.80 -10.94 -15.94
CA GLU A 225 -6.61 -10.47 -16.62
C GLU A 225 -5.62 -9.93 -15.58
N PHE A 226 -4.38 -10.40 -15.61
CA PHE A 226 -3.32 -9.86 -14.78
C PHE A 226 -2.66 -8.67 -15.49
N VAL A 227 -2.55 -7.56 -14.78
CA VAL A 227 -1.91 -6.34 -15.28
C VAL A 227 -0.90 -5.81 -14.26
N PHE A 228 0.00 -4.93 -14.66
CA PHE A 228 0.84 -4.22 -13.70
C PHE A 228 0.01 -3.32 -12.79
N ILE A 229 0.50 -3.09 -11.56
CA ILE A 229 -0.16 -2.12 -10.66
C ILE A 229 -0.20 -0.73 -11.31
N SER A 230 0.87 -0.33 -12.02
CA SER A 230 0.92 0.97 -12.70
C SER A 230 -0.11 1.15 -13.81
N ASP A 231 -0.62 0.03 -14.37
CA ASP A 231 -1.66 0.01 -15.41
C ASP A 231 -3.06 -0.15 -14.83
N LEU A 232 -3.13 -0.73 -13.62
CA LEU A 232 -4.38 -0.89 -12.88
C LEU A 232 -4.87 0.41 -12.25
N ILE A 233 -3.94 1.19 -11.64
CA ILE A 233 -4.26 2.41 -10.90
C ILE A 233 -4.56 3.60 -11.83
N TYR A 234 -5.43 4.49 -11.38
CA TYR A 234 -5.65 5.78 -12.03
C TYR A 234 -4.51 6.75 -11.68
N LYS A 235 -3.99 7.46 -12.68
CA LYS A 235 -2.89 8.44 -12.52
C LYS A 235 -3.40 9.84 -12.22
N ASP A 236 -4.62 10.15 -12.66
CA ASP A 236 -5.28 11.43 -12.51
C ASP A 236 -6.80 11.27 -12.32
N ASN A 237 -7.47 12.33 -11.93
CA ASN A 237 -8.93 12.37 -11.75
C ASN A 237 -9.48 11.23 -10.89
N TYR A 238 -8.85 10.98 -9.75
CA TYR A 238 -9.27 9.94 -8.80
C TYR A 238 -9.39 10.48 -7.38
N GLU A 239 -10.14 9.75 -6.59
CA GLU A 239 -10.17 9.86 -5.13
C GLU A 239 -9.88 8.51 -4.51
N ILE A 240 -9.44 8.50 -3.26
CA ILE A 240 -9.26 7.27 -2.47
C ILE A 240 -10.32 7.28 -1.36
N LYS A 241 -11.24 6.30 -1.41
CA LYS A 241 -12.27 6.11 -0.40
C LYS A 241 -11.66 5.74 0.95
N HIS A 242 -12.46 5.83 2.02
CA HIS A 242 -12.04 5.54 3.40
C HIS A 242 -11.56 4.10 3.63
N ASP A 243 -11.85 3.17 2.73
CA ASP A 243 -11.39 1.78 2.73
C ASP A 243 -10.12 1.56 1.88
N GLY A 244 -9.56 2.63 1.28
CA GLY A 244 -8.38 2.58 0.42
C GLY A 244 -8.68 2.24 -1.04
N THR A 245 -9.95 2.14 -1.43
CA THR A 245 -10.33 1.93 -2.82
C THR A 245 -10.10 3.19 -3.64
N GLN A 246 -9.26 3.12 -4.66
CA GLN A 246 -9.07 4.19 -5.62
C GLN A 246 -10.21 4.19 -6.65
N CYS A 247 -10.89 5.32 -6.77
CA CYS A 247 -12.05 5.48 -7.66
C CYS A 247 -11.83 6.64 -8.61
N LYS A 248 -12.29 6.50 -9.84
CA LYS A 248 -12.32 7.61 -10.78
C LYS A 248 -13.35 8.64 -10.34
N ILE A 249 -12.95 9.91 -10.26
CA ILE A 249 -13.91 11.01 -10.04
C ILE A 249 -14.84 11.06 -11.27
N LYS A 250 -16.13 10.86 -11.03
CA LYS A 250 -17.13 11.06 -12.08
C LYS A 250 -17.29 12.55 -12.25
N ASP A 251 -17.05 13.05 -13.46
CA ASP A 251 -17.41 14.42 -13.78
C ASP A 251 -18.88 14.60 -13.42
N ALA A 252 -19.19 15.67 -12.67
CA ALA A 252 -20.58 16.01 -12.39
C ALA A 252 -21.28 16.12 -13.76
N ALA A 253 -22.24 15.24 -14.00
CA ALA A 253 -22.98 15.22 -15.25
C ALA A 253 -23.55 16.62 -15.50
N GLU A 254 -23.20 17.23 -16.66
CA GLU A 254 -23.85 18.42 -17.17
C GLU A 254 -25.36 18.22 -17.29
#